data_f6c3e9af07ac220ace79dd6e78c9dfd0
#
_entry.id   f6c3e9af07ac220ace79dd6e78c9dfd0
#
_cell.length_a   1.000
_cell.length_b   1.000
_cell.length_c   1.000
_cell.angle_alpha   90.00
_cell.angle_beta   90.00
_cell.angle_gamma   90.00
#
_symmetry.space_group_name_H-M   'P 1'
#
loop_
_entity.id
_entity.type
_entity.pdbx_description
1 polymer ?
#
loop_
_entity_poly.entity_id
_entity_poly.type
_entity_poly.pdbx_seq_one_letter_code
_entity_poly.pdbx_strand_id
1 'polypeptide(L)'
;LLLNLTPNQEGLIPEQDSLRLVEWYRRYTSELKKNLVNQKMKVTGKNRKKLKYTLDGNRGTYWEADTKTPVLEVDFGKELTFNRLLLQEFIEKGQRVKQFVVEYFDNGNWQKLDEQTTIGYKRILRFPEVTASRLRIRITDAWEAPCLAEIQVFKAETPLDAPVITRNKNGEVKLVCSNKDASIYYTTDGKEPQPGVSPRYQSPVPADGDRIIKAIAVDGKKKSTTATRTFT
;
A
#
# COMPACT_ATOMS: atom_id res chain seq x y z
N LEU A 1 -0.87 -1.38 15.79
CA LEU A 1 -2.14 -0.81 15.37
C LEU A 1 -3.17 -1.09 16.46
N LEU A 2 -3.75 -0.08 17.06
CA LEU A 2 -4.89 -0.19 17.96
C LEU A 2 -6.15 -0.01 17.12
N LEU A 3 -6.99 -1.03 17.06
CA LEU A 3 -8.31 -0.97 16.42
C LEU A 3 -9.35 -0.84 17.52
N ASN A 4 -10.11 0.24 17.50
CA ASN A 4 -11.25 0.41 18.38
C ASN A 4 -12.51 0.06 17.57
N LEU A 5 -13.20 -1.01 17.97
CA LEU A 5 -14.46 -1.43 17.40
C LEU A 5 -15.54 -1.18 18.46
N THR A 6 -16.50 -0.33 18.13
CA THR A 6 -17.59 0.00 19.04
C THR A 6 -18.65 -1.10 18.98
N PRO A 7 -18.94 -1.82 20.08
CA PRO A 7 -20.01 -2.80 20.10
C PRO A 7 -21.39 -2.11 19.97
N ASN A 8 -22.37 -2.85 19.46
CA ASN A 8 -23.75 -2.43 19.46
C ASN A 8 -24.38 -2.52 20.88
N GLN A 9 -25.66 -2.23 21.01
CA GLN A 9 -26.36 -2.25 22.29
C GLN A 9 -26.42 -3.66 22.94
N GLU A 10 -26.22 -4.71 22.14
CA GLU A 10 -26.16 -6.11 22.59
C GLU A 10 -24.74 -6.56 22.96
N GLY A 11 -23.75 -5.65 22.87
CA GLY A 11 -22.35 -5.96 23.13
C GLY A 11 -21.64 -6.68 21.99
N LEU A 12 -22.27 -6.79 20.81
CA LEU A 12 -21.71 -7.47 19.63
C LEU A 12 -21.06 -6.47 18.69
N ILE A 13 -19.99 -6.90 18.01
CA ILE A 13 -19.39 -6.11 16.92
C ILE A 13 -20.34 -6.15 15.72
N PRO A 14 -20.76 -4.99 15.16
CA PRO A 14 -21.60 -4.93 13.99
C PRO A 14 -21.00 -5.75 12.83
N GLU A 15 -21.84 -6.51 12.13
CA GLU A 15 -21.39 -7.37 11.03
C GLU A 15 -20.61 -6.60 9.96
N GLN A 16 -21.06 -5.39 9.62
CA GLN A 16 -20.37 -4.53 8.65
C GLN A 16 -18.95 -4.19 9.07
N ASP A 17 -18.70 -3.95 10.36
CA ASP A 17 -17.36 -3.61 10.86
C ASP A 17 -16.46 -4.86 10.88
N SER A 18 -17.03 -6.01 11.18
CA SER A 18 -16.35 -7.31 11.08
C SER A 18 -15.93 -7.61 9.64
N LEU A 19 -16.84 -7.42 8.67
CA LEU A 19 -16.55 -7.61 7.24
C LEU A 19 -15.48 -6.66 6.74
N ARG A 20 -15.57 -5.36 7.10
CA ARG A 20 -14.54 -4.36 6.75
C ARG A 20 -13.17 -4.71 7.34
N LEU A 21 -13.13 -5.19 8.58
CA LEU A 21 -11.89 -5.62 9.21
C LEU A 21 -11.27 -6.81 8.49
N VAL A 22 -12.06 -7.81 8.14
CA VAL A 22 -11.62 -9.00 7.38
C VAL A 22 -11.08 -8.59 6.02
N GLU A 23 -11.78 -7.72 5.29
CA GLU A 23 -11.35 -7.22 3.99
C GLU A 23 -10.04 -6.44 4.11
N TRP A 24 -9.95 -5.52 5.08
CA TRP A 24 -8.73 -4.77 5.36
C TRP A 24 -7.56 -5.70 5.70
N TYR A 25 -7.77 -6.71 6.54
CA TYR A 25 -6.73 -7.67 6.92
C TYR A 25 -6.26 -8.50 5.72
N ARG A 26 -7.17 -8.98 4.89
CA ARG A 26 -6.85 -9.70 3.65
C ARG A 26 -6.03 -8.83 2.71
N ARG A 27 -6.44 -7.58 2.51
CA ARG A 27 -5.72 -6.61 1.68
C ARG A 27 -4.32 -6.36 2.23
N TYR A 28 -4.22 -6.05 3.51
CA TYR A 28 -2.95 -5.80 4.19
C TYR A 28 -1.98 -6.99 4.07
N THR A 29 -2.44 -8.20 4.34
CA THR A 29 -1.61 -9.40 4.26
C THR A 29 -1.24 -9.76 2.83
N SER A 30 -2.10 -9.50 1.84
CA SER A 30 -1.81 -9.75 0.43
C SER A 30 -0.72 -8.82 -0.10
N GLU A 31 -0.65 -7.57 0.36
CA GLU A 31 0.36 -6.60 -0.05
C GLU A 31 1.79 -7.00 0.35
N LEU A 32 1.94 -7.77 1.43
CA LEU A 32 3.22 -8.16 2.01
C LEU A 32 3.52 -9.66 1.89
N LYS A 33 2.95 -10.33 0.89
CA LYS A 33 3.02 -11.78 0.75
C LYS A 33 4.42 -12.31 0.44
N LYS A 34 5.17 -11.63 -0.44
CA LYS A 34 6.44 -12.10 -0.94
C LYS A 34 7.48 -10.99 -0.85
N ASN A 35 8.36 -11.09 0.13
CA ASN A 35 9.53 -10.23 0.20
C ASN A 35 10.45 -10.53 -1.00
N LEU A 36 10.82 -9.48 -1.73
CA LEU A 36 11.66 -9.57 -2.91
C LEU A 36 13.16 -9.54 -2.57
N VAL A 37 13.53 -9.11 -1.35
CA VAL A 37 14.92 -9.01 -0.88
C VAL A 37 15.23 -10.09 0.15
N ASN A 38 16.50 -10.49 0.21
CA ASN A 38 17.00 -11.51 1.14
C ASN A 38 18.51 -11.36 1.37
N GLN A 39 19.08 -12.13 2.30
CA GLN A 39 20.49 -12.10 2.69
C GLN A 39 21.52 -12.40 1.57
N LYS A 40 21.09 -12.93 0.43
CA LYS A 40 21.97 -13.15 -0.74
C LYS A 40 22.28 -11.85 -1.47
N MET A 41 21.47 -10.82 -1.28
CA MET A 41 21.68 -9.51 -1.85
C MET A 41 22.79 -8.75 -1.12
N LYS A 42 23.45 -7.85 -1.83
CA LYS A 42 24.51 -7.05 -1.27
C LYS A 42 23.90 -5.83 -0.56
N VAL A 43 24.18 -5.70 0.72
CA VAL A 43 23.87 -4.50 1.48
C VAL A 43 25.17 -3.81 1.89
N THR A 44 25.24 -2.50 1.72
CA THR A 44 26.41 -1.68 2.04
C THR A 44 26.04 -0.53 2.99
N GLY A 45 26.98 -0.21 3.86
CA GLY A 45 26.90 0.87 4.86
C GLY A 45 28.24 0.98 5.57
N LYS A 46 28.44 2.01 6.39
CA LYS A 46 29.73 2.23 7.09
C LYS A 46 30.03 1.10 8.07
N ASN A 47 29.14 0.80 9.00
CA ASN A 47 29.29 -0.34 9.91
C ASN A 47 28.88 -1.64 9.22
N ARG A 48 29.85 -2.44 8.78
CA ARG A 48 29.59 -3.69 8.05
C ARG A 48 29.21 -4.87 8.96
N LYS A 49 29.46 -4.76 10.29
CA LYS A 49 29.10 -5.82 11.22
C LYS A 49 27.59 -5.99 11.24
N LYS A 50 27.14 -7.22 11.10
CA LYS A 50 25.70 -7.57 11.19
C LYS A 50 24.77 -6.87 10.15
N LEU A 51 25.33 -6.17 9.16
CA LEU A 51 24.52 -5.42 8.17
C LEU A 51 23.54 -6.35 7.42
N LYS A 52 23.89 -7.61 7.19
CA LYS A 52 23.01 -8.62 6.59
C LYS A 52 21.78 -8.99 7.43
N TYR A 53 21.79 -8.68 8.72
CA TYR A 53 20.61 -8.89 9.58
C TYR A 53 19.43 -8.02 9.16
N THR A 54 19.68 -6.91 8.47
CA THR A 54 18.59 -6.08 7.92
C THR A 54 17.79 -6.75 6.81
N LEU A 55 18.24 -7.90 6.29
CA LEU A 55 17.62 -8.64 5.18
C LEU A 55 17.33 -10.11 5.52
N ASP A 56 17.38 -10.51 6.79
CA ASP A 56 17.30 -11.93 7.18
C ASP A 56 15.89 -12.44 7.49
N GLY A 57 14.92 -11.52 7.55
CA GLY A 57 13.53 -11.85 7.88
C GLY A 57 13.32 -12.14 9.37
N ASN A 58 14.30 -11.87 10.22
CA ASN A 58 14.27 -12.14 11.65
C ASN A 58 14.26 -10.83 12.47
N ARG A 59 13.13 -10.47 13.02
CA ARG A 59 12.96 -9.27 13.84
C ARG A 59 13.75 -9.28 15.16
N GLY A 60 14.26 -10.43 15.60
CA GLY A 60 15.11 -10.57 16.78
C GLY A 60 16.57 -10.24 16.53
N THR A 61 16.98 -10.04 15.29
CA THR A 61 18.32 -9.60 14.90
C THR A 61 18.29 -8.16 14.43
N TYR A 62 19.43 -7.48 14.51
CA TYR A 62 19.50 -6.09 14.08
C TYR A 62 20.93 -5.68 13.70
N TRP A 63 21.02 -4.66 12.86
CA TRP A 63 22.21 -3.89 12.60
C TRP A 63 22.15 -2.56 13.37
N GLU A 64 23.25 -2.20 14.03
CA GLU A 64 23.40 -0.91 14.72
C GLU A 64 24.38 -0.04 13.94
N ALA A 65 23.96 1.19 13.65
CA ALA A 65 24.81 2.17 12.98
C ALA A 65 25.94 2.66 13.89
N ASP A 66 26.96 3.23 13.31
CA ASP A 66 28.04 3.94 14.00
C ASP A 66 27.85 5.46 14.06
N THR A 67 26.82 5.97 13.40
CA THR A 67 26.48 7.39 13.34
C THR A 67 24.96 7.58 13.43
N LYS A 68 24.52 8.81 13.75
CA LYS A 68 23.08 9.17 13.77
C LYS A 68 22.46 9.24 12.37
N THR A 69 23.28 9.50 11.34
CA THR A 69 22.84 9.72 9.96
C THR A 69 23.48 8.72 8.98
N PRO A 70 23.27 7.42 9.17
CA PRO A 70 23.82 6.42 8.28
C PRO A 70 23.12 6.40 6.92
N VAL A 71 23.85 5.89 5.93
CA VAL A 71 23.33 5.58 4.60
C VAL A 71 23.49 4.06 4.37
N LEU A 72 22.41 3.41 3.98
CA LEU A 72 22.38 2.02 3.58
C LEU A 72 21.99 1.91 2.11
N GLU A 73 22.69 1.06 1.37
CA GLU A 73 22.32 0.74 -0.01
C GLU A 73 22.12 -0.78 -0.11
N VAL A 74 21.01 -1.17 -0.71
CA VAL A 74 20.69 -2.56 -1.04
C VAL A 74 20.80 -2.72 -2.56
N ASP A 75 21.72 -3.55 -2.99
CA ASP A 75 21.89 -3.93 -4.39
C ASP A 75 21.16 -5.26 -4.61
N PHE A 76 20.17 -5.24 -5.48
CA PHE A 76 19.32 -6.40 -5.75
C PHE A 76 20.01 -7.42 -6.69
N GLY A 77 21.12 -7.02 -7.35
CA GLY A 77 21.82 -7.83 -8.35
C GLY A 77 21.07 -8.00 -9.69
N LYS A 78 19.87 -7.44 -9.78
CA LYS A 78 19.00 -7.39 -10.96
C LYS A 78 17.96 -6.30 -10.80
N GLU A 79 17.27 -5.95 -11.86
CA GLU A 79 16.10 -5.08 -11.75
C GLU A 79 14.94 -5.78 -11.04
N LEU A 80 14.36 -5.09 -10.09
CA LEU A 80 13.14 -5.47 -9.39
C LEU A 80 12.09 -4.39 -9.57
N THR A 81 10.88 -4.82 -9.84
CA THR A 81 9.70 -3.95 -9.86
C THR A 81 8.97 -4.07 -8.52
N PHE A 82 8.77 -2.93 -7.84
CA PHE A 82 8.18 -2.90 -6.50
C PHE A 82 7.41 -1.61 -6.24
N ASN A 83 6.52 -1.63 -5.24
CA ASN A 83 5.69 -0.49 -4.85
C ASN A 83 5.43 -0.44 -3.34
N ARG A 84 6.12 -1.28 -2.56
CA ARG A 84 6.06 -1.29 -1.09
C ARG A 84 7.45 -1.47 -0.53
N LEU A 85 7.75 -0.69 0.50
CA LEU A 85 8.94 -0.84 1.33
C LEU A 85 8.51 -0.95 2.79
N LEU A 86 9.01 -1.95 3.50
CA LEU A 86 8.83 -2.11 4.92
C LEU A 86 10.17 -1.92 5.60
N LEU A 87 10.20 -1.04 6.59
CA LEU A 87 11.34 -0.80 7.46
C LEU A 87 10.95 -1.08 8.91
N GLN A 88 11.88 -1.63 9.69
CA GLN A 88 11.69 -1.85 11.14
C GLN A 88 12.94 -1.44 11.90
N GLU A 89 12.75 -0.67 12.98
CA GLU A 89 13.77 -0.52 14.01
C GLU A 89 13.69 -1.70 14.99
N PHE A 90 14.83 -2.05 15.58
CA PHE A 90 14.86 -2.98 16.70
C PHE A 90 14.37 -2.25 17.96
N ILE A 91 13.05 -2.27 18.15
CA ILE A 91 12.34 -1.40 19.09
C ILE A 91 12.70 -1.65 20.56
N GLU A 92 13.27 -2.83 20.89
CA GLU A 92 13.78 -3.13 22.23
C GLU A 92 14.91 -2.19 22.66
N LYS A 93 15.62 -1.58 21.70
CA LYS A 93 16.60 -0.50 21.92
C LYS A 93 16.02 0.91 21.78
N GLY A 94 14.71 1.02 21.64
CA GLY A 94 14.00 2.28 21.46
C GLY A 94 13.87 2.71 20.00
N GLN A 95 12.91 3.60 19.76
CA GLN A 95 12.74 4.28 18.49
C GLN A 95 13.76 5.43 18.40
N ARG A 96 14.68 5.38 17.44
CA ARG A 96 15.78 6.33 17.32
C ARG A 96 15.70 7.21 16.10
N VAL A 97 15.12 6.72 15.00
CA VAL A 97 15.00 7.45 13.73
C VAL A 97 13.95 8.53 13.86
N LYS A 98 14.31 9.78 13.50
CA LYS A 98 13.42 10.95 13.46
C LYS A 98 13.02 11.31 12.04
N GLN A 99 13.95 11.14 11.07
CA GLN A 99 13.71 11.47 9.67
C GLN A 99 14.57 10.62 8.76
N PHE A 100 14.02 10.19 7.63
CA PHE A 100 14.75 9.44 6.62
C PHE A 100 14.21 9.69 5.22
N VAL A 101 15.07 9.45 4.23
CA VAL A 101 14.77 9.54 2.81
C VAL A 101 15.03 8.18 2.18
N VAL A 102 14.13 7.76 1.30
CA VAL A 102 14.29 6.57 0.46
C VAL A 102 14.50 6.99 -0.98
N GLU A 103 15.47 6.37 -1.63
CA GLU A 103 15.83 6.63 -3.02
C GLU A 103 16.03 5.32 -3.78
N TYR A 104 15.72 5.31 -5.07
CA TYR A 104 16.01 4.22 -5.98
C TYR A 104 16.96 4.66 -7.09
N PHE A 105 17.73 3.72 -7.64
CA PHE A 105 18.70 4.02 -8.68
C PHE A 105 18.08 3.79 -10.05
N ASP A 106 18.01 4.86 -10.83
CA ASP A 106 17.45 4.87 -12.17
C ASP A 106 18.32 5.69 -13.12
N ASN A 107 18.60 5.13 -14.31
CA ASN A 107 19.35 5.80 -15.37
C ASN A 107 20.65 6.51 -14.90
N GLY A 108 21.42 5.84 -14.04
CA GLY A 108 22.69 6.39 -13.54
C GLY A 108 22.57 7.35 -12.36
N ASN A 109 21.37 7.69 -11.91
CA ASN A 109 21.10 8.67 -10.85
C ASN A 109 20.22 8.12 -9.73
N TRP A 110 20.38 8.68 -8.54
CA TRP A 110 19.49 8.43 -7.42
C TRP A 110 18.25 9.33 -7.53
N GLN A 111 17.08 8.70 -7.58
CA GLN A 111 15.78 9.36 -7.59
C GLN A 111 15.12 9.23 -6.23
N LYS A 112 14.59 10.33 -5.69
CA LYS A 112 13.85 10.33 -4.43
C LYS A 112 12.54 9.57 -4.62
N LEU A 113 12.31 8.57 -3.77
CA LEU A 113 11.08 7.77 -3.75
C LEU A 113 10.11 8.28 -2.70
N ASP A 114 10.61 8.52 -1.48
CA ASP A 114 9.80 8.99 -0.35
C ASP A 114 10.67 9.65 0.71
N GLU A 115 10.06 10.49 1.55
CA GLU A 115 10.68 11.09 2.73
C GLU A 115 9.69 11.03 3.88
N GLN A 116 10.15 10.53 5.01
CA GLN A 116 9.29 10.25 6.15
C GLN A 116 9.96 10.62 7.46
N THR A 117 9.16 10.73 8.52
CA THR A 117 9.65 11.04 9.85
C THR A 117 10.24 9.81 10.54
N THR A 118 9.47 9.00 11.19
CA THR A 118 9.91 7.90 12.03
C THR A 118 9.78 6.55 11.34
N ILE A 119 10.62 5.58 11.72
CA ILE A 119 10.47 4.17 11.33
C ILE A 119 9.67 3.43 12.41
N GLY A 120 10.18 3.37 13.64
CA GLY A 120 9.56 2.70 14.76
C GLY A 120 9.48 1.18 14.57
N TYR A 121 8.52 0.54 15.26
CA TYR A 121 8.33 -0.90 15.20
C TYR A 121 8.12 -1.43 13.77
N LYS A 122 7.35 -0.71 12.95
CA LYS A 122 7.11 -1.08 11.56
C LYS A 122 6.59 0.12 10.76
N ARG A 123 7.31 0.50 9.73
CA ARG A 123 6.90 1.50 8.76
C ARG A 123 6.71 0.86 7.39
N ILE A 124 5.53 1.02 6.81
CA ILE A 124 5.24 0.56 5.45
C ILE A 124 5.02 1.78 4.57
N LEU A 125 5.88 1.94 3.57
CA LEU A 125 5.75 2.96 2.54
C LEU A 125 4.99 2.37 1.36
N ARG A 126 4.09 3.18 0.81
CA ARG A 126 3.30 2.88 -0.39
C ARG A 126 3.55 3.96 -1.42
N PHE A 127 3.99 3.57 -2.58
CA PHE A 127 4.33 4.48 -3.67
C PHE A 127 3.95 3.87 -5.03
N PRO A 128 3.90 4.68 -6.12
CA PRO A 128 3.73 4.16 -7.47
C PRO A 128 4.79 3.11 -7.80
N GLU A 129 4.46 2.17 -8.67
CA GLU A 129 5.37 1.11 -9.07
C GLU A 129 6.64 1.70 -9.69
N VAL A 130 7.79 1.25 -9.21
CA VAL A 130 9.12 1.60 -9.75
C VAL A 130 9.90 0.34 -10.06
N THR A 131 10.79 0.42 -11.05
CA THR A 131 11.74 -0.65 -11.39
C THR A 131 13.15 -0.13 -11.19
N ALA A 132 13.95 -0.84 -10.39
CA ALA A 132 15.31 -0.42 -10.06
C ALA A 132 16.19 -1.63 -9.69
N SER A 133 17.49 -1.47 -9.85
CA SER A 133 18.49 -2.46 -9.42
C SER A 133 19.01 -2.21 -8.00
N ARG A 134 18.84 -0.99 -7.46
CA ARG A 134 19.34 -0.61 -6.13
C ARG A 134 18.35 0.30 -5.41
N LEU A 135 18.32 0.17 -4.08
CA LEU A 135 17.58 1.00 -3.15
C LEU A 135 18.54 1.63 -2.15
N ARG A 136 18.32 2.88 -1.77
CA ARG A 136 19.09 3.59 -0.76
C ARG A 136 18.18 4.16 0.31
N ILE A 137 18.56 3.96 1.56
CA ILE A 137 17.90 4.52 2.73
C ILE A 137 18.91 5.44 3.42
N ARG A 138 18.59 6.71 3.50
CA ARG A 138 19.39 7.71 4.20
C ARG A 138 18.65 8.17 5.44
N ILE A 139 19.17 7.87 6.61
CA ILE A 139 18.69 8.49 7.85
C ILE A 139 19.25 9.90 7.90
N THR A 140 18.38 10.90 7.96
CA THR A 140 18.76 12.32 7.93
C THR A 140 18.74 12.97 9.31
N ASP A 141 17.96 12.40 10.25
CA ASP A 141 17.97 12.79 11.67
C ASP A 141 17.60 11.59 12.57
N ALA A 142 18.26 11.49 13.73
CA ALA A 142 18.00 10.48 14.73
C ALA A 142 18.41 10.97 16.14
N TRP A 143 17.72 10.46 17.18
CA TRP A 143 18.07 10.70 18.57
C TRP A 143 19.41 10.07 18.93
N GLU A 144 19.59 8.82 18.50
CA GLU A 144 20.78 7.97 18.72
C GLU A 144 21.14 7.22 17.43
N ALA A 145 22.29 6.54 17.40
CA ALA A 145 22.66 5.66 16.28
C ALA A 145 21.56 4.64 16.01
N PRO A 146 20.94 4.62 14.79
CA PRO A 146 19.82 3.75 14.49
C PRO A 146 20.13 2.26 14.64
N CYS A 147 19.14 1.50 15.12
CA CYS A 147 19.17 0.05 15.18
C CYS A 147 18.07 -0.49 14.23
N LEU A 148 18.47 -0.96 13.04
CA LEU A 148 17.51 -1.47 12.05
C LEU A 148 17.44 -2.99 12.12
N ALA A 149 16.23 -3.53 12.28
CA ALA A 149 15.96 -4.97 12.26
C ALA A 149 15.71 -5.46 10.84
N GLU A 150 14.85 -4.76 10.06
CA GLU A 150 14.40 -5.26 8.77
C GLU A 150 14.27 -4.17 7.69
N ILE A 151 14.65 -4.55 6.48
CA ILE A 151 14.36 -3.89 5.22
C ILE A 151 13.72 -4.94 4.32
N GLN A 152 12.46 -4.74 3.94
CA GLN A 152 11.73 -5.67 3.08
C GLN A 152 11.06 -4.91 1.94
N VAL A 153 11.10 -5.48 0.74
CA VAL A 153 10.58 -4.88 -0.49
C VAL A 153 9.52 -5.79 -1.08
N PHE A 154 8.40 -5.22 -1.52
CA PHE A 154 7.30 -6.01 -2.07
C PHE A 154 6.74 -5.38 -3.33
N LYS A 155 6.20 -6.23 -4.19
CA LYS A 155 5.30 -5.84 -5.26
C LYS A 155 3.89 -6.26 -4.85
N ALA A 156 3.13 -5.29 -4.34
CA ALA A 156 1.72 -5.47 -4.07
C ALA A 156 0.92 -5.30 -5.37
N GLU A 157 -0.10 -6.11 -5.54
CA GLU A 157 -1.10 -5.81 -6.55
C GLU A 157 -1.82 -4.51 -6.16
N THR A 158 -1.89 -3.57 -7.08
CA THR A 158 -2.73 -2.37 -6.87
C THR A 158 -4.18 -2.80 -7.01
N PRO A 159 -4.98 -2.76 -5.93
CA PRO A 159 -6.40 -3.03 -6.05
C PRO A 159 -7.03 -2.02 -7.01
N LEU A 160 -8.01 -2.46 -7.74
CA LEU A 160 -8.80 -1.56 -8.56
C LEU A 160 -9.81 -0.85 -7.66
N ASP A 161 -9.80 0.47 -7.65
CA ASP A 161 -10.73 1.25 -6.85
C ASP A 161 -12.16 1.12 -7.38
N ALA A 162 -13.13 1.09 -6.47
CA ALA A 162 -14.53 1.13 -6.84
C ALA A 162 -14.88 2.46 -7.54
N PRO A 163 -15.75 2.45 -8.54
CA PRO A 163 -16.17 3.67 -9.20
C PRO A 163 -16.85 4.65 -8.23
N VAL A 164 -16.58 5.93 -8.39
CA VAL A 164 -17.29 6.99 -7.70
C VAL A 164 -18.59 7.27 -8.46
N ILE A 165 -19.72 7.20 -7.76
CA ILE A 165 -21.06 7.44 -8.32
C ILE A 165 -21.54 8.82 -7.89
N THR A 166 -21.81 9.69 -8.84
CA THR A 166 -22.35 11.05 -8.60
C THR A 166 -23.57 11.28 -9.47
N ARG A 167 -24.55 12.08 -8.99
CA ARG A 167 -25.72 12.53 -9.75
C ARG A 167 -25.66 14.04 -9.86
N ASN A 168 -25.84 14.57 -11.04
CA ASN A 168 -25.92 16.02 -11.28
C ASN A 168 -27.32 16.56 -11.05
N LYS A 169 -27.46 17.87 -11.15
CA LYS A 169 -28.78 18.55 -10.96
C LYS A 169 -29.82 18.19 -12.02
N ASN A 170 -29.39 17.63 -13.14
CA ASN A 170 -30.28 17.22 -14.24
C ASN A 170 -30.74 15.76 -14.11
N GLY A 171 -30.45 15.08 -12.98
CA GLY A 171 -30.81 13.68 -12.76
C GLY A 171 -29.89 12.68 -13.46
N GLU A 172 -28.77 13.12 -14.06
CA GLU A 172 -27.83 12.22 -14.74
C GLU A 172 -26.76 11.67 -13.77
N VAL A 173 -26.54 10.38 -13.82
CA VAL A 173 -25.49 9.68 -13.03
C VAL A 173 -24.20 9.61 -13.81
N LYS A 174 -23.14 10.13 -13.21
CA LYS A 174 -21.75 10.02 -13.69
C LYS A 174 -21.00 9.02 -12.86
N LEU A 175 -20.30 8.09 -13.53
CA LEU A 175 -19.41 7.10 -12.92
C LEU A 175 -17.97 7.42 -13.30
N VAL A 176 -17.08 7.45 -12.30
CA VAL A 176 -15.66 7.77 -12.51
C VAL A 176 -14.81 6.74 -11.77
N CYS A 177 -13.80 6.20 -12.43
CA CYS A 177 -12.77 5.35 -11.83
C CYS A 177 -11.40 6.06 -11.89
N SER A 178 -10.59 5.91 -10.86
CA SER A 178 -9.22 6.43 -10.79
C SER A 178 -8.31 5.81 -11.87
N ASN A 179 -8.53 4.53 -12.18
CA ASN A 179 -7.84 3.85 -13.28
C ASN A 179 -8.56 4.16 -14.61
N LYS A 180 -7.89 4.90 -15.49
CA LYS A 180 -8.43 5.31 -16.80
C LYS A 180 -8.61 4.15 -17.78
N ASP A 181 -7.86 3.06 -17.61
CA ASP A 181 -7.90 1.87 -18.47
C ASP A 181 -9.01 0.89 -18.05
N ALA A 182 -9.59 1.08 -16.88
CA ALA A 182 -10.66 0.23 -16.38
C ALA A 182 -12.00 0.49 -17.10
N SER A 183 -12.67 -0.60 -17.45
CA SER A 183 -14.07 -0.56 -17.90
C SER A 183 -15.01 -0.56 -16.69
N ILE A 184 -16.00 0.33 -16.68
CA ILE A 184 -17.01 0.38 -15.63
C ILE A 184 -18.27 -0.33 -16.11
N TYR A 185 -18.79 -1.28 -15.31
CA TYR A 185 -20.08 -1.93 -15.48
C TYR A 185 -21.02 -1.50 -14.36
N TYR A 186 -22.30 -1.29 -14.68
CA TYR A 186 -23.25 -0.76 -13.72
C TYR A 186 -24.65 -1.38 -13.85
N THR A 187 -25.48 -1.19 -12.82
CA THR A 187 -26.91 -1.48 -12.80
C THR A 187 -27.66 -0.30 -12.18
N THR A 188 -28.94 -0.15 -12.52
CA THR A 188 -29.83 0.90 -11.99
C THR A 188 -30.99 0.34 -11.16
N ASP A 189 -31.01 -0.97 -10.96
CA ASP A 189 -32.06 -1.72 -10.26
C ASP A 189 -31.57 -2.33 -8.93
N GLY A 190 -30.35 -1.96 -8.50
CA GLY A 190 -29.75 -2.47 -7.27
C GLY A 190 -29.16 -3.87 -7.35
N LYS A 191 -29.21 -4.56 -8.49
CA LYS A 191 -28.54 -5.86 -8.68
C LYS A 191 -27.03 -5.69 -8.77
N GLU A 192 -26.29 -6.77 -8.48
CA GLU A 192 -24.82 -6.76 -8.60
C GLU A 192 -24.41 -6.70 -10.08
N PRO A 193 -23.56 -5.71 -10.47
CA PRO A 193 -23.05 -5.62 -11.82
C PRO A 193 -22.15 -6.80 -12.18
N GLN A 194 -22.32 -7.35 -13.37
CA GLN A 194 -21.53 -8.47 -13.89
C GLN A 194 -20.80 -8.06 -15.19
N PRO A 195 -19.46 -8.22 -15.27
CA PRO A 195 -18.72 -7.96 -16.48
C PRO A 195 -19.24 -8.77 -17.66
N GLY A 196 -19.41 -8.11 -18.82
CA GLY A 196 -19.90 -8.73 -20.05
C GLY A 196 -21.42 -9.00 -20.10
N VAL A 197 -22.14 -8.81 -19.00
CA VAL A 197 -23.59 -8.96 -18.90
C VAL A 197 -24.28 -7.62 -18.64
N SER A 198 -23.80 -6.91 -17.61
CA SER A 198 -24.31 -5.56 -17.27
C SER A 198 -23.84 -4.50 -18.28
N PRO A 199 -24.60 -3.43 -18.47
CA PRO A 199 -24.19 -2.31 -19.31
C PRO A 199 -22.81 -1.78 -18.95
N ARG A 200 -21.99 -1.51 -19.99
CA ARG A 200 -20.72 -0.82 -19.85
C ARG A 200 -20.97 0.69 -19.87
N TYR A 201 -20.42 1.40 -18.90
CA TYR A 201 -20.53 2.84 -18.81
C TYR A 201 -19.71 3.54 -19.90
N GLN A 202 -20.35 4.39 -20.68
CA GLN A 202 -19.72 5.20 -21.73
C GLN A 202 -19.99 6.69 -21.57
N SER A 203 -21.18 7.05 -21.08
CA SER A 203 -21.64 8.43 -20.92
C SER A 203 -22.58 8.51 -19.70
N PRO A 204 -22.87 9.72 -19.20
CA PRO A 204 -23.83 9.90 -18.11
C PRO A 204 -25.18 9.22 -18.42
N VAL A 205 -25.73 8.55 -17.42
CA VAL A 205 -26.94 7.74 -17.53
C VAL A 205 -28.10 8.48 -16.87
N PRO A 206 -29.22 8.68 -17.55
CA PRO A 206 -30.43 9.21 -16.91
C PRO A 206 -30.87 8.27 -15.78
N ALA A 207 -31.08 8.83 -14.60
CA ALA A 207 -31.53 8.08 -13.44
C ALA A 207 -32.47 8.95 -12.58
N ASP A 208 -33.61 9.31 -13.16
CA ASP A 208 -34.66 10.09 -12.49
C ASP A 208 -35.38 9.23 -11.44
N GLY A 209 -35.85 9.89 -10.37
CA GLY A 209 -36.55 9.25 -9.26
C GLY A 209 -35.65 8.38 -8.37
N ASP A 210 -36.30 7.55 -7.57
CA ASP A 210 -35.63 6.64 -6.61
C ASP A 210 -34.91 5.54 -7.34
N ARG A 211 -33.58 5.46 -7.16
CA ARG A 211 -32.72 4.49 -7.83
C ARG A 211 -31.62 4.00 -6.92
N ILE A 212 -31.32 2.72 -7.03
CA ILE A 212 -30.13 2.13 -6.42
C ILE A 212 -29.15 1.83 -7.55
N ILE A 213 -28.12 2.63 -7.65
CA ILE A 213 -27.05 2.45 -8.64
C ILE A 213 -25.93 1.63 -8.01
N LYS A 214 -25.55 0.54 -8.67
CA LYS A 214 -24.36 -0.21 -8.34
C LYS A 214 -23.39 -0.21 -9.50
N ALA A 215 -22.09 -0.12 -9.20
CA ALA A 215 -21.04 -0.09 -10.21
C ALA A 215 -19.78 -0.79 -9.77
N ILE A 216 -19.10 -1.42 -10.72
CA ILE A 216 -17.78 -2.05 -10.54
C ILE A 216 -16.85 -1.58 -11.65
N ALA A 217 -15.56 -1.49 -11.35
CA ALA A 217 -14.51 -1.31 -12.33
C ALA A 217 -13.83 -2.66 -12.64
N VAL A 218 -13.42 -2.86 -13.88
CA VAL A 218 -12.74 -4.08 -14.37
C VAL A 218 -11.58 -3.69 -15.26
N ASP A 219 -10.41 -4.26 -14.97
CA ASP A 219 -9.18 -4.08 -15.75
C ASP A 219 -8.51 -5.46 -15.91
N GLY A 220 -8.65 -6.06 -17.09
CA GLY A 220 -8.24 -7.44 -17.36
C GLY A 220 -8.92 -8.42 -16.39
N LYS A 221 -8.12 -9.09 -15.56
CA LYS A 221 -8.62 -10.03 -14.53
C LYS A 221 -8.95 -9.38 -13.19
N LYS A 222 -8.62 -8.08 -13.02
CA LYS A 222 -8.88 -7.35 -11.79
C LYS A 222 -10.30 -6.80 -11.78
N LYS A 223 -10.97 -6.93 -10.64
CA LYS A 223 -12.31 -6.41 -10.39
C LYS A 223 -12.27 -5.60 -9.09
N SER A 224 -12.91 -4.42 -9.10
CA SER A 224 -13.08 -3.63 -7.89
C SER A 224 -14.15 -4.22 -6.96
N THR A 225 -14.23 -3.70 -5.74
CA THR A 225 -15.45 -3.83 -4.93
C THR A 225 -16.60 -3.09 -5.60
N THR A 226 -17.84 -3.45 -5.25
CA THR A 226 -19.04 -2.79 -5.78
C THR A 226 -19.26 -1.47 -5.06
N ALA A 227 -19.29 -0.37 -5.82
CA ALA A 227 -19.82 0.89 -5.33
C ALA A 227 -21.35 0.83 -5.37
N THR A 228 -22.00 1.32 -4.32
CA THR A 228 -23.46 1.41 -4.24
C THR A 228 -23.86 2.82 -3.84
N ARG A 229 -24.85 3.40 -4.53
CA ARG A 229 -25.45 4.68 -4.16
C ARG A 229 -26.95 4.66 -4.40
N THR A 230 -27.69 5.04 -3.37
CA THR A 230 -29.13 5.25 -3.45
C THR A 230 -29.38 6.75 -3.69
N PHE A 231 -30.23 7.05 -4.64
CA PHE A 231 -30.78 8.37 -4.92
C PHE A 231 -32.28 8.34 -4.66
N THR A 232 -32.75 9.33 -3.96
CA THR A 232 -34.15 9.63 -3.68
C THR A 232 -34.52 10.98 -4.27
#